data_fc918ee6a0c3c5a71dfb6360e49bcc25
#
_entry.id   fc918ee6a0c3c5a71dfb6360e49bcc25
#
_cell.length_a   1.000
_cell.length_b   1.000
_cell.length_c   1.000
_cell.angle_alpha   90.00
_cell.angle_beta   90.00
_cell.angle_gamma   90.00
#
_symmetry.space_group_name_H-M   'P 1'
#
loop_
_entity.id
_entity.type
_entity.pdbx_description
1 polymer ?
#
loop_
_entity_poly.entity_id
_entity_poly.type
_entity_poly.pdbx_seq_one_letter_code
_entity_poly.pdbx_strand_id
1 'polypeptide(L)'
;MKKWKKFLVLALSGVMIAMALTGCGSSSEKSDSDAKVEDVSTRTVYVSPQWVNAAQNGKVKGYKNVKVFEVTYTGKLKDSKSYKKGHVPGAMLIGDTDVEDAVGSQEEPYNLLKPEVIEANLLKHGITKDTKVVLYGEDPSGVARVAYGMIYDGVEDVKVLNGGLDAWKDAGYDTETDVNKAKAATDFGVAVPAHPEYWTSMTDAKAKLQSDSNFKLVSIRSKAEWLGKTSGYSYIDRAGEPEGAVWGKGADSAADVNGYMKDGKVVDLKTLQNGLWKDVDFTMDNHLAFYCGTGWRACVPFLICYQEGMDNISVYDGGWYEWQMYGDNPVQVGDPDSDNCQHTTVSQLPTDKAAKN
;
A
#
# COMPACT_ATOMS: atom_id res chain seq x y z
N MET A 1 -36.65 -54.53 -21.90
CA MET A 1 -35.91 -55.60 -22.62
C MET A 1 -34.44 -55.30 -22.43
N LYS A 2 -33.77 -56.10 -21.61
CA LYS A 2 -32.72 -57.08 -21.92
C LYS A 2 -31.51 -56.38 -22.62
N LYS A 3 -30.27 -56.50 -22.20
CA LYS A 3 -29.43 -57.52 -21.49
C LYS A 3 -28.10 -56.80 -21.17
N TRP A 4 -27.49 -56.90 -20.02
CA TRP A 4 -26.54 -57.89 -19.50
C TRP A 4 -25.35 -58.21 -20.40
N LYS A 5 -24.09 -58.03 -19.97
CA LYS A 5 -23.13 -58.99 -19.34
C LYS A 5 -21.79 -58.28 -19.25
N LYS A 6 -21.06 -58.33 -18.22
CA LYS A 6 -20.37 -59.28 -17.33
C LYS A 6 -18.84 -59.23 -17.51
N PHE A 7 -18.17 -59.05 -16.39
CA PHE A 7 -16.99 -59.67 -15.83
C PHE A 7 -15.63 -59.68 -16.59
N LEU A 8 -14.57 -59.23 -15.94
CA LEU A 8 -13.54 -60.16 -15.43
C LEU A 8 -12.72 -59.52 -14.28
N VAL A 9 -12.65 -60.27 -13.20
CA VAL A 9 -11.78 -60.15 -12.04
C VAL A 9 -10.52 -60.95 -12.34
N LEU A 10 -9.35 -60.49 -11.96
CA LEU A 10 -8.25 -61.38 -11.56
C LEU A 10 -7.40 -60.73 -10.46
N ALA A 11 -7.22 -61.53 -9.45
CA ALA A 11 -6.63 -61.29 -8.17
C ALA A 11 -5.17 -61.77 -8.07
N LEU A 12 -4.54 -61.37 -6.95
CA LEU A 12 -3.44 -61.99 -6.19
C LEU A 12 -2.01 -61.79 -6.70
N SER A 13 -1.16 -61.20 -5.89
CA SER A 13 -0.45 -61.93 -4.85
C SER A 13 0.29 -60.98 -3.93
N GLY A 14 0.12 -61.18 -2.63
CA GLY A 14 0.76 -60.50 -1.54
C GLY A 14 2.18 -60.98 -1.25
N VAL A 15 2.97 -60.14 -0.62
CA VAL A 15 4.07 -60.54 0.26
C VAL A 15 4.00 -59.64 1.52
N MET A 16 3.69 -60.27 2.65
CA MET A 16 3.94 -59.74 3.98
C MET A 16 5.41 -59.95 4.32
N ILE A 17 6.07 -58.96 4.83
CA ILE A 17 7.22 -59.12 5.73
C ILE A 17 7.07 -58.17 6.92
N ALA A 18 7.28 -58.75 8.08
CA ALA A 18 6.95 -58.22 9.42
C ALA A 18 7.98 -57.25 9.97
N MET A 19 7.44 -56.41 10.83
CA MET A 19 7.93 -55.68 12.04
C MET A 19 9.44 -55.76 12.36
N ALA A 20 9.99 -54.55 12.55
CA ALA A 20 10.86 -54.27 13.70
C ALA A 20 10.55 -52.88 14.23
N LEU A 21 9.96 -52.84 15.43
CA LEU A 21 9.84 -51.65 16.28
C LEU A 21 11.22 -51.28 16.83
N THR A 22 11.72 -50.11 16.52
CA THR A 22 12.60 -49.39 17.42
C THR A 22 12.18 -47.91 17.42
N GLY A 23 11.67 -47.47 18.54
CA GLY A 23 11.37 -46.08 18.78
C GLY A 23 12.65 -45.22 18.91
N CYS A 24 12.57 -44.00 18.43
CA CYS A 24 13.12 -42.82 19.10
C CYS A 24 12.80 -41.57 18.28
N GLY A 25 12.21 -40.60 18.93
CA GLY A 25 12.44 -39.16 18.70
C GLY A 25 12.05 -38.65 17.30
N SER A 26 10.78 -38.27 17.10
CA SER A 26 10.44 -37.38 16.02
C SER A 26 10.83 -35.95 16.38
N SER A 27 12.07 -35.57 16.07
CA SER A 27 12.35 -34.21 15.68
C SER A 27 11.71 -34.03 14.30
N SER A 28 10.63 -33.27 14.21
CA SER A 28 10.11 -32.78 12.94
C SER A 28 11.17 -31.86 12.34
N GLU A 29 12.05 -32.40 11.52
CA GLU A 29 12.82 -31.62 10.56
C GLU A 29 11.78 -30.95 9.66
N LYS A 30 11.51 -29.65 9.91
CA LYS A 30 10.85 -28.79 8.92
C LYS A 30 11.72 -28.91 7.66
N SER A 31 11.20 -29.49 6.61
CA SER A 31 11.84 -29.50 5.30
C SER A 31 12.01 -28.04 4.89
N ASP A 32 13.23 -27.54 5.01
CA ASP A 32 13.69 -26.30 4.39
C ASP A 32 13.71 -26.60 2.89
N SER A 33 12.52 -26.61 2.26
CA SER A 33 12.43 -26.72 0.81
C SER A 33 13.07 -25.43 0.30
N ASP A 34 14.10 -25.55 -0.53
CA ASP A 34 14.64 -24.49 -1.38
C ASP A 34 13.55 -24.00 -2.35
N ALA A 35 12.49 -23.41 -1.81
CA ALA A 35 11.51 -22.71 -2.60
C ALA A 35 12.25 -21.54 -3.25
N LYS A 36 12.34 -21.58 -4.56
CA LYS A 36 12.95 -20.51 -5.35
C LYS A 36 12.20 -19.22 -5.01
N VAL A 37 12.88 -18.31 -4.34
CA VAL A 37 12.32 -16.99 -3.98
C VAL A 37 12.22 -16.16 -5.25
N GLU A 38 11.24 -15.28 -5.32
CA GLU A 38 11.07 -14.36 -6.44
C GLU A 38 12.31 -13.47 -6.64
N ASP A 39 12.68 -13.21 -7.88
CA ASP A 39 13.68 -12.21 -8.22
C ASP A 39 13.09 -10.81 -8.00
N VAL A 40 13.82 -9.96 -7.30
CA VAL A 40 13.39 -8.57 -7.01
C VAL A 40 14.46 -7.58 -7.47
N SER A 41 13.99 -6.42 -7.94
CA SER A 41 14.79 -5.21 -8.15
C SER A 41 14.66 -4.27 -6.96
N THR A 42 15.43 -3.18 -6.92
CA THR A 42 15.25 -2.12 -5.92
C THR A 42 13.84 -1.53 -5.99
N ARG A 43 13.25 -1.41 -7.19
CA ARG A 43 11.88 -0.91 -7.40
C ARG A 43 10.77 -1.91 -7.06
N THR A 44 11.03 -3.20 -6.93
CA THR A 44 10.02 -4.15 -6.46
C THR A 44 9.58 -3.76 -5.05
N VAL A 45 8.29 -3.56 -4.84
CA VAL A 45 7.75 -3.13 -3.54
C VAL A 45 7.11 -4.31 -2.80
N TYR A 46 6.13 -4.96 -3.40
CA TYR A 46 5.37 -6.01 -2.73
C TYR A 46 6.07 -7.37 -2.86
N VAL A 47 6.47 -7.94 -1.72
CA VAL A 47 7.24 -9.20 -1.65
C VAL A 47 6.52 -10.24 -0.78
N SER A 48 6.80 -11.53 -1.06
CA SER A 48 6.20 -12.64 -0.31
C SER A 48 6.82 -12.81 1.08
N PRO A 49 6.11 -13.48 2.02
CA PRO A 49 6.68 -13.89 3.30
C PRO A 49 7.93 -14.77 3.14
N GLN A 50 7.95 -15.62 2.10
CA GLN A 50 9.09 -16.48 1.77
C GLN A 50 10.33 -15.65 1.44
N TRP A 51 10.13 -14.60 0.63
CA TRP A 51 11.20 -13.69 0.29
C TRP A 51 11.75 -12.95 1.52
N VAL A 52 10.87 -12.39 2.36
CA VAL A 52 11.28 -11.67 3.58
C VAL A 52 12.07 -12.60 4.51
N ASN A 53 11.58 -13.82 4.76
CA ASN A 53 12.29 -14.79 5.57
C ASN A 53 13.67 -15.14 4.99
N ALA A 54 13.74 -15.35 3.68
CA ALA A 54 15.01 -15.64 2.99
C ALA A 54 16.00 -14.45 3.10
N ALA A 55 15.50 -13.21 2.91
CA ALA A 55 16.30 -11.99 3.01
C ALA A 55 16.86 -11.78 4.42
N GLN A 56 16.04 -11.94 5.47
CA GLN A 56 16.49 -11.86 6.86
C GLN A 56 17.55 -12.91 7.18
N ASN A 57 17.49 -14.09 6.59
CA ASN A 57 18.45 -15.19 6.75
C ASN A 57 19.66 -15.08 5.80
N GLY A 58 19.81 -13.96 5.06
CA GLY A 58 20.94 -13.73 4.15
C GLY A 58 20.99 -14.65 2.92
N LYS A 59 19.87 -15.32 2.61
CA LYS A 59 19.73 -16.23 1.46
C LYS A 59 19.42 -15.50 0.14
N VAL A 60 19.04 -14.21 0.20
CA VAL A 60 18.80 -13.39 -0.99
C VAL A 60 20.04 -12.57 -1.32
N LYS A 61 20.57 -12.74 -2.54
CA LYS A 61 21.77 -12.02 -2.99
C LYS A 61 21.52 -10.50 -2.97
N GLY A 62 22.43 -9.76 -2.35
CA GLY A 62 22.32 -8.29 -2.24
C GLY A 62 21.50 -7.82 -1.03
N TYR A 63 20.76 -8.69 -0.34
CA TYR A 63 19.90 -8.35 0.79
C TYR A 63 20.50 -8.89 2.11
N LYS A 64 21.56 -8.22 2.55
CA LYS A 64 22.13 -8.44 3.89
C LYS A 64 21.67 -7.32 4.81
N ASN A 65 21.39 -7.65 6.08
CA ASN A 65 21.00 -6.68 7.11
C ASN A 65 19.72 -5.91 6.76
N VAL A 66 18.72 -6.59 6.21
CA VAL A 66 17.39 -6.01 5.96
C VAL A 66 16.77 -5.56 7.27
N LYS A 67 16.26 -4.34 7.33
CA LYS A 67 15.52 -3.82 8.48
C LYS A 67 14.03 -4.00 8.26
N VAL A 68 13.37 -4.65 9.20
CA VAL A 68 11.92 -4.87 9.17
C VAL A 68 11.25 -3.91 10.14
N PHE A 69 10.14 -3.30 9.74
CA PHE A 69 9.35 -2.41 10.58
C PHE A 69 7.86 -2.77 10.51
N GLU A 70 7.22 -2.79 11.68
CA GLU A 70 5.77 -2.74 11.76
C GLU A 70 5.34 -1.27 11.78
N VAL A 71 4.52 -0.91 10.82
CA VAL A 71 3.95 0.43 10.69
C VAL A 71 2.73 0.55 11.61
N THR A 72 2.69 1.60 12.41
CA THR A 72 1.57 1.94 13.28
C THR A 72 1.33 3.45 13.20
N TYR A 73 0.21 3.95 13.73
CA TYR A 73 -0.12 5.36 13.64
C TYR A 73 0.97 6.31 14.18
N THR A 74 1.59 6.01 15.33
CA THR A 74 2.64 6.88 15.90
C THR A 74 4.00 6.19 16.10
N GLY A 75 4.20 5.00 15.59
CA GLY A 75 5.42 4.23 15.85
C GLY A 75 5.60 3.80 17.31
N LYS A 76 4.56 3.91 18.12
CA LYS A 76 4.61 3.62 19.55
C LYS A 76 3.92 2.29 19.84
N LEU A 77 4.50 1.55 20.78
CA LEU A 77 4.02 0.23 21.17
C LEU A 77 2.54 0.18 21.59
N LYS A 78 2.00 1.28 22.12
CA LYS A 78 0.57 1.39 22.50
C LYS A 78 -0.38 1.37 21.29
N ASP A 79 0.10 1.74 20.11
CA ASP A 79 -0.71 1.84 18.89
C ASP A 79 -0.70 0.55 18.06
N SER A 80 0.18 -0.42 18.41
CA SER A 80 0.14 -1.74 17.83
C SER A 80 -0.75 -2.68 18.65
N LYS A 81 -1.65 -3.40 17.97
CA LYS A 81 -2.48 -4.44 18.57
C LYS A 81 -1.77 -5.80 18.61
N SER A 82 -0.83 -6.02 17.71
CA SER A 82 -0.18 -7.31 17.46
C SER A 82 1.22 -7.43 18.01
N TYR A 83 2.03 -6.37 18.02
CA TYR A 83 3.47 -6.41 18.26
C TYR A 83 3.87 -7.21 19.54
N LYS A 84 3.21 -6.95 20.65
CA LYS A 84 3.46 -7.68 21.91
C LYS A 84 2.94 -9.12 21.93
N LYS A 85 2.05 -9.46 21.00
CA LYS A 85 1.45 -10.80 20.92
C LYS A 85 2.20 -11.71 19.95
N GLY A 86 2.99 -11.09 19.06
CA GLY A 86 3.80 -11.75 18.07
C GLY A 86 3.92 -10.92 16.81
N HIS A 87 5.14 -10.55 16.44
CA HIS A 87 5.51 -9.79 15.26
C HIS A 87 6.58 -10.53 14.45
N VAL A 88 6.86 -10.07 13.24
CA VAL A 88 7.95 -10.62 12.41
C VAL A 88 9.27 -10.48 13.16
N PRO A 89 10.08 -11.56 13.30
CA PRO A 89 11.32 -11.51 14.06
C PRO A 89 12.24 -10.38 13.62
N GLY A 90 12.81 -9.64 14.59
CA GLY A 90 13.67 -8.48 14.36
C GLY A 90 12.92 -7.20 13.96
N ALA A 91 11.60 -7.22 13.81
CA ALA A 91 10.84 -6.02 13.44
C ALA A 91 10.91 -4.95 14.53
N MET A 92 11.06 -3.72 14.10
CA MET A 92 11.00 -2.51 14.92
C MET A 92 9.69 -1.78 14.62
N LEU A 93 9.34 -0.73 15.36
CA LEU A 93 8.17 0.09 15.11
C LEU A 93 8.56 1.37 14.36
N ILE A 94 7.70 1.78 13.42
CA ILE A 94 7.74 3.08 12.74
C ILE A 94 6.31 3.63 12.63
N GLY A 95 6.15 4.95 12.62
CA GLY A 95 4.84 5.59 12.57
C GLY A 95 4.53 6.25 11.24
N ASP A 96 3.23 6.36 10.93
CA ASP A 96 2.77 7.26 9.88
C ASP A 96 3.22 8.69 10.18
N THR A 97 3.24 9.07 11.46
CA THR A 97 3.74 10.38 11.93
C THR A 97 5.22 10.64 11.72
N ASP A 98 5.99 9.65 11.28
CA ASP A 98 7.40 9.86 10.88
C ASP A 98 7.50 10.45 9.47
N VAL A 99 6.45 10.34 8.66
CA VAL A 99 6.40 10.86 7.27
C VAL A 99 5.28 11.87 7.03
N GLU A 100 4.27 11.94 7.89
CA GLU A 100 3.07 12.77 7.70
C GLU A 100 2.80 13.67 8.90
N ASP A 101 2.22 14.84 8.65
CA ASP A 101 1.66 15.70 9.70
C ASP A 101 0.32 15.11 10.17
N ALA A 102 0.38 14.34 11.24
CA ALA A 102 -0.78 13.68 11.83
C ALA A 102 -1.75 14.61 12.55
N VAL A 103 -1.44 15.89 12.63
CA VAL A 103 -2.24 16.87 13.38
C VAL A 103 -3.07 17.74 12.45
N GLY A 104 -3.37 17.30 11.22
CA GLY A 104 -4.18 18.07 10.29
C GLY A 104 -5.18 18.93 11.04
N SER A 105 -4.93 20.22 11.07
CA SER A 105 -5.91 21.18 11.61
C SER A 105 -6.94 21.44 10.52
N GLN A 106 -8.09 22.03 10.88
CA GLN A 106 -9.04 22.49 9.86
C GLN A 106 -8.43 23.55 8.91
N GLU A 107 -7.25 24.06 9.23
CA GLU A 107 -6.52 25.10 8.51
C GLU A 107 -5.37 24.53 7.67
N GLU A 108 -4.93 23.28 7.93
CA GLU A 108 -3.82 22.64 7.23
C GLU A 108 -4.21 21.24 6.75
N PRO A 109 -3.83 20.86 5.50
CA PRO A 109 -4.08 19.51 5.00
C PRO A 109 -3.20 18.47 5.70
N TYR A 110 -3.61 17.18 5.63
CA TYR A 110 -2.80 16.06 6.02
C TYR A 110 -1.78 15.75 4.92
N ASN A 111 -0.71 16.52 4.82
CA ASN A 111 0.33 16.33 3.83
C ASN A 111 1.55 15.62 4.41
N LEU A 112 2.45 15.16 3.54
CA LEU A 112 3.77 14.74 3.96
C LEU A 112 4.44 15.86 4.76
N LEU A 113 5.20 15.48 5.76
CA LEU A 113 6.13 16.39 6.42
C LEU A 113 7.12 16.97 5.41
N LYS A 114 7.75 18.07 5.76
CA LYS A 114 8.85 18.60 4.97
C LYS A 114 9.95 17.53 4.82
N PRO A 115 10.59 17.40 3.67
CA PRO A 115 11.59 16.38 3.42
C PRO A 115 12.67 16.28 4.49
N GLU A 116 13.17 17.43 4.99
CA GLU A 116 14.22 17.46 6.01
C GLU A 116 13.72 16.92 7.38
N VAL A 117 12.41 16.95 7.62
CA VAL A 117 11.79 16.39 8.83
C VAL A 117 11.63 14.88 8.67
N ILE A 118 11.21 14.43 7.48
CA ILE A 118 11.15 13.00 7.14
C ILE A 118 12.55 12.40 7.28
N GLU A 119 13.57 12.99 6.64
CA GLU A 119 14.97 12.59 6.77
C GLU A 119 15.37 12.42 8.23
N ALA A 120 15.15 13.46 9.05
CA ALA A 120 15.51 13.43 10.46
C ALA A 120 14.80 12.32 11.25
N ASN A 121 13.55 11.99 10.90
CA ASN A 121 12.79 10.90 11.50
C ASN A 121 13.34 9.53 11.03
N LEU A 122 13.58 9.35 9.74
CA LEU A 122 14.17 8.13 9.19
C LEU A 122 15.54 7.82 9.79
N LEU A 123 16.38 8.85 9.98
CA LEU A 123 17.68 8.71 10.65
C LEU A 123 17.57 8.22 12.10
N LYS A 124 16.53 8.60 12.85
CA LYS A 124 16.27 8.05 14.21
C LYS A 124 16.03 6.55 14.18
N HIS A 125 15.40 6.05 13.11
CA HIS A 125 15.20 4.62 12.86
C HIS A 125 16.43 3.95 12.23
N GLY A 126 17.50 4.72 12.00
CA GLY A 126 18.72 4.24 11.34
C GLY A 126 18.51 3.93 9.86
N ILE A 127 17.54 4.57 9.23
CA ILE A 127 17.25 4.43 7.80
C ILE A 127 18.02 5.52 7.06
N THR A 128 18.72 5.11 6.01
CA THR A 128 19.47 5.95 5.06
C THR A 128 19.03 5.59 3.66
N LYS A 129 19.49 6.32 2.64
CA LYS A 129 19.16 6.01 1.24
C LYS A 129 19.47 4.57 0.84
N ASP A 130 20.55 3.98 1.39
CA ASP A 130 21.02 2.63 1.05
C ASP A 130 20.42 1.53 1.93
N THR A 131 19.59 1.89 2.92
CA THR A 131 18.98 0.93 3.84
C THR A 131 17.95 0.10 3.10
N LYS A 132 18.05 -1.23 3.22
CA LYS A 132 17.04 -2.16 2.71
C LYS A 132 15.94 -2.33 3.75
N VAL A 133 14.77 -1.81 3.44
CA VAL A 133 13.64 -1.75 4.37
C VAL A 133 12.55 -2.73 3.94
N VAL A 134 11.96 -3.41 4.91
CA VAL A 134 10.70 -4.16 4.75
C VAL A 134 9.68 -3.58 5.72
N LEU A 135 8.54 -3.16 5.20
CA LEU A 135 7.41 -2.64 5.96
C LEU A 135 6.27 -3.64 6.00
N TYR A 136 5.52 -3.66 7.08
CA TYR A 136 4.22 -4.30 7.18
C TYR A 136 3.40 -3.61 8.27
N GLY A 137 2.09 -3.83 8.29
CA GLY A 137 1.20 -3.24 9.29
C GLY A 137 -0.23 -3.75 9.13
N GLU A 138 -1.12 -3.31 10.04
CA GLU A 138 -2.54 -3.68 10.00
C GLU A 138 -3.31 -2.91 8.92
N ASP A 139 -2.89 -1.66 8.63
CA ASP A 139 -3.51 -0.82 7.61
C ASP A 139 -2.63 -0.75 6.34
N PRO A 140 -3.06 -1.35 5.22
CA PRO A 140 -2.32 -1.29 3.96
C PRO A 140 -2.09 0.14 3.45
N SER A 141 -3.00 1.08 3.74
CA SER A 141 -2.87 2.47 3.33
C SER A 141 -1.78 3.19 4.12
N GLY A 142 -1.71 2.97 5.44
CA GLY A 142 -0.64 3.50 6.29
C GLY A 142 0.72 2.93 5.92
N VAL A 143 0.81 1.62 5.68
CA VAL A 143 2.05 0.98 5.19
C VAL A 143 2.50 1.60 3.86
N ALA A 144 1.56 1.79 2.92
CA ALA A 144 1.87 2.41 1.63
C ALA A 144 2.27 3.89 1.79
N ARG A 145 1.67 4.61 2.74
CA ARG A 145 2.02 6.01 3.04
C ARG A 145 3.46 6.14 3.52
N VAL A 146 3.88 5.30 4.45
CA VAL A 146 5.27 5.29 4.95
C VAL A 146 6.24 4.88 3.85
N ALA A 147 5.91 3.84 3.06
CA ALA A 147 6.74 3.41 1.93
C ALA A 147 6.92 4.53 0.89
N TYR A 148 5.83 5.22 0.54
CA TYR A 148 5.84 6.35 -0.39
C TYR A 148 6.71 7.50 0.14
N GLY A 149 6.55 7.89 1.40
CA GLY A 149 7.36 8.96 2.01
C GLY A 149 8.86 8.62 2.02
N MET A 150 9.22 7.36 2.29
CA MET A 150 10.61 6.88 2.20
C MET A 150 11.16 6.97 0.77
N ILE A 151 10.39 6.52 -0.23
CA ILE A 151 10.80 6.56 -1.65
C ILE A 151 10.93 8.01 -2.11
N TYR A 152 9.97 8.86 -1.79
CA TYR A 152 9.98 10.29 -2.10
C TYR A 152 11.25 10.97 -1.57
N ASP A 153 11.64 10.68 -0.33
CA ASP A 153 12.84 11.22 0.29
C ASP A 153 14.14 10.61 -0.25
N GLY A 154 14.10 9.40 -0.85
CA GLY A 154 15.27 8.82 -1.52
C GLY A 154 15.78 7.51 -0.93
N VAL A 155 14.98 6.78 -0.12
CA VAL A 155 15.31 5.40 0.23
C VAL A 155 15.14 4.53 -1.00
N GLU A 156 16.25 3.97 -1.50
CA GLU A 156 16.29 3.28 -2.80
C GLU A 156 15.62 1.90 -2.81
N ASP A 157 15.49 1.24 -1.65
CA ASP A 157 15.06 -0.16 -1.58
C ASP A 157 14.04 -0.37 -0.45
N VAL A 158 12.77 -0.07 -0.76
CA VAL A 158 11.64 -0.20 0.17
C VAL A 158 10.74 -1.34 -0.27
N LYS A 159 10.60 -2.35 0.57
CA LYS A 159 9.73 -3.49 0.40
C LYS A 159 8.52 -3.41 1.34
N VAL A 160 7.44 -4.04 0.94
CA VAL A 160 6.24 -4.26 1.75
C VAL A 160 5.96 -5.76 1.77
N LEU A 161 5.86 -6.33 2.96
CA LEU A 161 5.42 -7.71 3.15
C LEU A 161 3.95 -7.84 2.74
N ASN A 162 3.71 -8.39 1.56
CA ASN A 162 2.39 -8.46 0.97
C ASN A 162 1.48 -9.44 1.75
N GLY A 163 0.41 -8.91 2.31
CA GLY A 163 -0.49 -9.63 3.21
C GLY A 163 -0.10 -9.53 4.70
N GLY A 164 0.95 -8.77 5.02
CA GLY A 164 1.31 -8.41 6.39
C GLY A 164 1.62 -9.58 7.31
N LEU A 165 1.36 -9.39 8.60
CA LEU A 165 1.64 -10.40 9.63
C LEU A 165 0.80 -11.68 9.47
N ASP A 166 -0.40 -11.57 8.91
CA ASP A 166 -1.25 -12.74 8.70
C ASP A 166 -0.64 -13.65 7.62
N ALA A 167 -0.20 -13.09 6.50
CA ALA A 167 0.49 -13.87 5.46
C ALA A 167 1.80 -14.49 5.96
N TRP A 168 2.52 -13.81 6.88
CA TRP A 168 3.72 -14.34 7.54
C TRP A 168 3.39 -15.60 8.35
N LYS A 169 2.34 -15.53 9.17
CA LYS A 169 1.87 -16.67 10.00
C LYS A 169 1.33 -17.81 9.14
N ASP A 170 0.56 -17.50 8.09
CA ASP A 170 0.00 -18.49 7.16
C ASP A 170 1.10 -19.24 6.40
N ALA A 171 2.24 -18.58 6.16
CA ALA A 171 3.44 -19.21 5.61
C ALA A 171 4.16 -20.14 6.62
N GLY A 172 3.70 -20.20 7.88
CA GLY A 172 4.23 -21.06 8.91
C GLY A 172 5.50 -20.55 9.59
N TYR A 173 5.81 -19.26 9.46
CA TYR A 173 6.97 -18.65 10.10
C TYR A 173 6.69 -18.28 11.55
N ASP A 174 7.72 -18.40 12.39
CA ASP A 174 7.67 -18.02 13.79
C ASP A 174 7.53 -16.51 13.95
N THR A 175 7.01 -16.09 15.11
CA THR A 175 6.93 -14.70 15.53
C THR A 175 7.73 -14.52 16.83
N GLU A 176 8.11 -13.28 17.13
CA GLU A 176 8.72 -12.93 18.42
C GLU A 176 7.90 -11.87 19.17
N THR A 177 8.20 -11.66 20.45
CA THR A 177 7.49 -10.71 21.32
C THR A 177 8.42 -9.67 21.97
N ASP A 178 9.71 -9.77 21.73
CA ASP A 178 10.71 -8.83 22.24
C ASP A 178 10.58 -7.46 21.58
N VAL A 179 10.87 -6.39 22.34
CA VAL A 179 10.81 -5.03 21.79
C VAL A 179 12.13 -4.63 21.18
N ASN A 180 12.21 -4.63 19.88
CA ASN A 180 13.39 -4.22 19.13
C ASN A 180 13.51 -2.70 19.06
N LYS A 181 14.75 -2.21 19.06
CA LYS A 181 15.07 -0.79 18.94
C LYS A 181 16.03 -0.53 17.81
N ALA A 182 15.74 0.50 17.02
CA ALA A 182 16.64 0.97 16.00
C ALA A 182 17.89 1.62 16.62
N LYS A 183 19.03 1.50 15.92
CA LYS A 183 20.20 2.32 16.14
C LYS A 183 20.19 3.46 15.13
N ALA A 184 20.15 4.70 15.61
CA ALA A 184 20.12 5.88 14.75
C ALA A 184 21.34 5.95 13.82
N ALA A 185 21.12 6.51 12.63
CA ALA A 185 22.15 6.93 11.68
C ALA A 185 22.35 8.46 11.77
N THR A 186 23.39 8.97 11.15
CA THR A 186 23.75 10.39 11.22
C THR A 186 23.88 11.07 9.87
N ASP A 187 23.86 10.30 8.79
CA ASP A 187 23.98 10.78 7.41
C ASP A 187 22.99 9.98 6.55
N PHE A 188 22.10 10.66 5.88
CA PHE A 188 21.10 10.04 5.02
C PHE A 188 21.70 9.59 3.68
N GLY A 189 22.68 10.32 3.19
CA GLY A 189 23.46 9.97 2.01
C GLY A 189 22.99 10.57 0.68
N VAL A 190 21.92 11.37 0.68
CA VAL A 190 21.43 12.11 -0.49
C VAL A 190 20.70 13.37 -0.03
N ALA A 191 20.62 14.39 -0.87
CA ALA A 191 19.78 15.57 -0.63
C ALA A 191 18.30 15.21 -0.80
N VAL A 192 17.45 15.71 0.10
CA VAL A 192 16.01 15.41 0.13
C VAL A 192 15.16 16.61 -0.35
N PRO A 193 14.02 16.36 -1.01
CA PRO A 193 13.58 15.06 -1.49
C PRO A 193 14.40 14.62 -2.71
N ALA A 194 14.76 13.34 -2.78
CA ALA A 194 15.48 12.81 -3.94
C ALA A 194 14.58 12.64 -5.17
N HIS A 195 13.27 12.48 -4.94
CA HIS A 195 12.26 12.21 -5.98
C HIS A 195 11.09 13.20 -5.93
N PRO A 196 11.33 14.53 -6.13
CA PRO A 196 10.28 15.54 -6.12
C PRO A 196 9.19 15.31 -7.18
N GLU A 197 9.51 14.61 -8.26
CA GLU A 197 8.59 14.27 -9.36
C GLU A 197 7.45 13.34 -8.91
N TYR A 198 7.60 12.62 -7.83
CA TYR A 198 6.55 11.74 -7.31
C TYR A 198 5.47 12.47 -6.49
N TRP A 199 5.67 13.75 -6.22
CA TRP A 199 4.72 14.59 -5.51
C TRP A 199 4.08 15.62 -6.45
N THR A 200 2.76 15.80 -6.34
CA THR A 200 2.02 16.82 -7.10
C THR A 200 1.32 17.75 -6.12
N SER A 201 1.60 19.05 -6.21
CA SER A 201 0.90 20.07 -5.43
C SER A 201 -0.52 20.30 -5.95
N MET A 202 -1.40 20.86 -5.12
CA MET A 202 -2.73 21.32 -5.55
C MET A 202 -2.63 22.34 -6.69
N THR A 203 -1.68 23.28 -6.61
CA THR A 203 -1.47 24.30 -7.64
C THR A 203 -1.08 23.66 -8.99
N ASP A 204 -0.16 22.68 -8.96
CA ASP A 204 0.25 21.96 -10.17
C ASP A 204 -0.87 21.09 -10.73
N ALA A 205 -1.60 20.38 -9.86
CA ALA A 205 -2.74 19.57 -10.28
C ALA A 205 -3.80 20.44 -10.99
N LYS A 206 -4.16 21.58 -10.38
CA LYS A 206 -5.12 22.54 -10.94
C LYS A 206 -4.65 23.11 -12.30
N ALA A 207 -3.38 23.49 -12.42
CA ALA A 207 -2.83 24.00 -13.66
C ALA A 207 -2.78 22.94 -14.76
N LYS A 208 -2.31 21.73 -14.43
CA LYS A 208 -2.21 20.62 -15.39
C LYS A 208 -3.57 20.11 -15.87
N LEU A 209 -4.58 20.04 -15.00
CA LEU A 209 -5.95 19.70 -15.40
C LEU A 209 -6.50 20.63 -16.51
N GLN A 210 -6.06 21.90 -16.53
CA GLN A 210 -6.50 22.89 -17.54
C GLN A 210 -5.66 22.90 -18.80
N SER A 211 -4.41 22.49 -18.75
CA SER A 211 -3.43 22.75 -19.81
C SER A 211 -2.75 21.50 -20.40
N ASP A 212 -2.82 20.36 -19.73
CA ASP A 212 -2.14 19.13 -20.13
C ASP A 212 -3.12 17.96 -20.25
N SER A 213 -3.48 17.62 -21.47
CA SER A 213 -4.40 16.49 -21.75
C SER A 213 -3.78 15.12 -21.39
N ASN A 214 -2.44 15.04 -21.28
CA ASN A 214 -1.76 13.83 -20.86
C ASN A 214 -1.76 13.63 -19.34
N PHE A 215 -1.98 14.68 -18.57
CA PHE A 215 -2.12 14.59 -17.12
C PHE A 215 -3.50 14.09 -16.72
N LYS A 216 -3.55 13.10 -15.84
CA LYS A 216 -4.80 12.57 -15.26
C LYS A 216 -4.72 12.63 -13.75
N LEU A 217 -5.62 13.39 -13.15
CA LEU A 217 -5.83 13.39 -11.70
C LEU A 217 -6.78 12.25 -11.34
N VAL A 218 -6.24 11.15 -10.82
CA VAL A 218 -6.93 9.88 -10.65
C VAL A 218 -7.48 9.73 -9.25
N SER A 219 -8.81 9.87 -9.10
CA SER A 219 -9.51 9.60 -7.85
C SER A 219 -9.60 8.11 -7.58
N ILE A 220 -9.03 7.66 -6.46
CA ILE A 220 -9.18 6.27 -6.01
C ILE A 220 -10.23 6.13 -4.91
N ARG A 221 -11.07 7.15 -4.73
CA ARG A 221 -12.11 7.23 -3.73
C ARG A 221 -13.27 6.26 -4.05
N SER A 222 -14.08 5.96 -3.05
CA SER A 222 -15.27 5.13 -3.23
C SER A 222 -16.27 5.75 -4.21
N LYS A 223 -17.15 4.94 -4.79
CA LYS A 223 -18.17 5.45 -5.70
C LYS A 223 -19.10 6.49 -5.05
N ALA A 224 -19.36 6.38 -3.76
CA ALA A 224 -20.20 7.34 -3.05
C ALA A 224 -19.50 8.70 -2.89
N GLU A 225 -18.20 8.69 -2.62
CA GLU A 225 -17.35 9.88 -2.59
C GLU A 225 -17.23 10.49 -3.98
N TRP A 226 -16.92 9.69 -5.02
CA TRP A 226 -16.80 10.10 -6.42
C TRP A 226 -18.07 10.81 -6.94
N LEU A 227 -19.23 10.30 -6.59
CA LEU A 227 -20.51 10.90 -7.00
C LEU A 227 -20.93 12.11 -6.12
N GLY A 228 -20.11 12.55 -5.16
CA GLY A 228 -20.43 13.66 -4.27
C GLY A 228 -21.60 13.38 -3.32
N LYS A 229 -21.90 12.11 -3.04
CA LYS A 229 -22.97 11.75 -2.08
C LYS A 229 -22.53 11.95 -0.64
N THR A 230 -21.27 11.77 -0.36
CA THR A 230 -20.59 11.95 0.93
C THR A 230 -19.14 12.36 0.70
N SER A 231 -18.55 13.05 1.67
CA SER A 231 -17.09 13.27 1.70
C SER A 231 -16.31 12.01 2.02
N GLY A 232 -16.94 11.05 2.70
CA GLY A 232 -16.31 9.86 3.26
C GLY A 232 -15.72 10.07 4.65
N TYR A 233 -15.62 11.29 5.13
CA TYR A 233 -14.97 11.68 6.41
C TYR A 233 -15.89 12.50 7.26
N SER A 234 -15.85 12.28 8.60
CA SER A 234 -16.68 13.02 9.55
C SER A 234 -16.25 14.49 9.75
N TYR A 235 -15.02 14.81 9.37
CA TYR A 235 -14.41 16.15 9.51
C TYR A 235 -14.32 16.92 8.18
N ILE A 236 -14.86 16.38 7.08
CA ILE A 236 -14.93 17.05 5.78
C ILE A 236 -16.41 17.27 5.42
N ASP A 237 -16.85 18.50 5.44
CA ASP A 237 -18.28 18.83 5.26
C ASP A 237 -18.75 18.80 3.82
N ARG A 238 -17.87 19.03 2.85
CA ARG A 238 -18.18 19.13 1.43
C ARG A 238 -17.83 17.86 0.69
N ALA A 239 -18.63 17.51 -0.32
CA ALA A 239 -18.38 16.37 -1.19
C ALA A 239 -18.40 16.79 -2.65
N GLY A 240 -17.57 16.15 -3.45
CA GLY A 240 -17.34 16.36 -4.87
C GLY A 240 -15.96 15.86 -5.26
N GLU A 241 -15.54 16.22 -6.46
CA GLU A 241 -14.21 15.90 -7.01
C GLU A 241 -13.63 17.14 -7.70
N PRO A 242 -12.29 17.29 -7.77
CA PRO A 242 -11.67 18.28 -8.64
C PRO A 242 -12.22 18.16 -10.06
N GLU A 243 -12.61 19.26 -10.66
CA GLU A 243 -13.13 19.26 -12.04
C GLU A 243 -12.06 18.74 -13.01
N GLY A 244 -12.45 17.78 -13.87
CA GLY A 244 -11.55 17.09 -14.79
C GLY A 244 -10.81 15.90 -14.19
N ALA A 245 -11.01 15.58 -12.91
CA ALA A 245 -10.52 14.33 -12.34
C ALA A 245 -11.22 13.13 -12.99
N VAL A 246 -10.51 12.01 -13.07
CA VAL A 246 -11.03 10.73 -13.59
C VAL A 246 -11.11 9.70 -12.47
N TRP A 247 -12.06 8.76 -12.58
CA TRP A 247 -12.26 7.78 -11.51
C TRP A 247 -11.41 6.52 -11.71
N GLY A 248 -10.40 6.34 -10.87
CA GLY A 248 -9.56 5.14 -10.81
C GLY A 248 -10.14 4.01 -9.95
N LYS A 249 -11.30 4.23 -9.34
CA LYS A 249 -11.98 3.23 -8.48
C LYS A 249 -11.07 2.88 -7.28
N GLY A 250 -11.25 1.74 -6.65
CA GLY A 250 -10.26 1.23 -5.72
C GLY A 250 -10.67 1.14 -4.27
N ALA A 251 -11.74 1.84 -3.87
CA ALA A 251 -12.24 1.79 -2.49
C ALA A 251 -13.75 1.54 -2.45
N ASP A 252 -14.21 0.85 -1.42
CA ASP A 252 -15.63 0.72 -1.09
C ASP A 252 -16.06 1.82 -0.12
N SER A 253 -15.11 2.32 0.68
CA SER A 253 -15.28 3.38 1.66
C SER A 253 -14.04 4.28 1.77
N ALA A 254 -14.10 5.31 2.61
CA ALA A 254 -12.93 6.16 2.90
C ALA A 254 -11.86 5.45 3.73
N ALA A 255 -12.16 4.29 4.30
CA ALA A 255 -11.28 3.55 5.20
C ALA A 255 -10.63 2.32 4.56
N ASP A 256 -10.79 2.09 3.26
CA ASP A 256 -10.26 0.87 2.62
C ASP A 256 -9.69 1.12 1.23
N VAL A 257 -9.00 0.10 0.72
CA VAL A 257 -8.42 0.01 -0.62
C VAL A 257 -8.76 -1.33 -1.27
N ASN A 258 -9.96 -1.84 -1.00
CA ASN A 258 -10.40 -3.20 -1.36
C ASN A 258 -10.28 -3.50 -2.86
N GLY A 259 -10.46 -2.50 -3.73
CA GLY A 259 -10.30 -2.67 -5.18
C GLY A 259 -8.87 -3.01 -5.61
N TYR A 260 -7.87 -2.68 -4.80
CA TYR A 260 -6.45 -3.01 -5.01
C TYR A 260 -6.01 -4.25 -4.26
N MET A 261 -6.93 -4.95 -3.59
CA MET A 261 -6.64 -6.10 -2.75
C MET A 261 -7.35 -7.36 -3.25
N LYS A 262 -6.70 -8.50 -3.06
CA LYS A 262 -7.30 -9.82 -3.22
C LYS A 262 -6.73 -10.76 -2.16
N ASP A 263 -7.60 -11.45 -1.44
CA ASP A 263 -7.20 -12.40 -0.39
C ASP A 263 -6.20 -11.80 0.61
N GLY A 264 -6.45 -10.53 1.03
CA GLY A 264 -5.60 -9.80 1.96
C GLY A 264 -4.26 -9.29 1.39
N LYS A 265 -4.03 -9.42 0.09
CA LYS A 265 -2.79 -9.02 -0.59
C LYS A 265 -3.05 -7.97 -1.65
N VAL A 266 -2.12 -7.03 -1.80
CA VAL A 266 -2.12 -6.08 -2.91
C VAL A 266 -1.89 -6.82 -4.22
N VAL A 267 -2.70 -6.52 -5.24
CA VAL A 267 -2.60 -7.13 -6.57
C VAL A 267 -1.54 -6.44 -7.43
N ASP A 268 -1.10 -7.10 -8.50
CA ASP A 268 -0.19 -6.53 -9.50
C ASP A 268 -0.91 -5.60 -10.49
N LEU A 269 -0.14 -4.78 -11.22
CA LEU A 269 -0.65 -3.84 -12.22
C LEU A 269 -1.43 -4.56 -13.34
N LYS A 270 -0.97 -5.71 -13.79
CA LYS A 270 -1.64 -6.49 -14.83
C LYS A 270 -3.04 -6.93 -14.40
N THR A 271 -3.19 -7.31 -13.14
CA THR A 271 -4.49 -7.65 -12.55
C THR A 271 -5.41 -6.43 -12.53
N LEU A 272 -4.91 -5.24 -12.19
CA LEU A 272 -5.68 -3.99 -12.24
C LEU A 272 -6.11 -3.65 -13.66
N GLN A 273 -5.20 -3.69 -14.64
CA GLN A 273 -5.49 -3.39 -16.05
C GLN A 273 -6.52 -4.34 -16.66
N ASN A 274 -6.49 -5.62 -16.30
CA ASN A 274 -7.44 -6.62 -16.78
C ASN A 274 -8.79 -6.63 -16.03
N GLY A 275 -8.84 -5.97 -14.89
CA GLY A 275 -10.01 -5.93 -13.99
C GLY A 275 -10.50 -4.51 -13.72
N LEU A 276 -10.10 -3.95 -12.59
CA LEU A 276 -10.61 -2.68 -12.07
C LEU A 276 -10.39 -1.51 -13.04
N TRP A 277 -9.25 -1.49 -13.75
CA TRP A 277 -8.85 -0.43 -14.68
C TRP A 277 -9.09 -0.78 -16.16
N LYS A 278 -9.87 -1.82 -16.44
CA LYS A 278 -10.18 -2.20 -17.83
C LYS A 278 -10.94 -1.11 -18.59
N ASP A 279 -11.91 -0.47 -17.91
CA ASP A 279 -12.78 0.55 -18.48
C ASP A 279 -12.69 1.82 -17.61
N VAL A 280 -11.62 2.59 -17.78
CA VAL A 280 -11.31 3.85 -17.08
C VAL A 280 -10.81 4.89 -18.09
N ASP A 281 -10.91 6.17 -17.76
CA ASP A 281 -10.57 7.30 -18.64
C ASP A 281 -9.09 7.68 -18.60
N PHE A 282 -8.21 6.71 -18.40
CA PHE A 282 -6.77 6.87 -18.46
C PHE A 282 -6.06 5.62 -18.95
N THR A 283 -4.84 5.79 -19.39
CA THR A 283 -3.92 4.72 -19.79
C THR A 283 -2.60 4.83 -19.05
N MET A 284 -1.77 3.81 -19.13
CA MET A 284 -0.43 3.84 -18.51
C MET A 284 0.56 4.79 -19.19
N ASP A 285 0.22 5.31 -20.37
CA ASP A 285 1.00 6.33 -21.08
C ASP A 285 0.76 7.75 -20.52
N ASN A 286 -0.34 7.95 -19.78
CA ASN A 286 -0.63 9.21 -19.14
C ASN A 286 0.28 9.47 -17.94
N HIS A 287 0.46 10.75 -17.57
CA HIS A 287 0.95 11.11 -16.25
C HIS A 287 -0.19 10.94 -15.24
N LEU A 288 -0.10 9.93 -14.37
CA LEU A 288 -1.12 9.59 -13.40
C LEU A 288 -0.78 10.19 -12.03
N ALA A 289 -1.53 11.21 -11.61
CA ALA A 289 -1.45 11.73 -10.26
C ALA A 289 -2.59 11.13 -9.42
N PHE A 290 -2.28 10.18 -8.57
CA PHE A 290 -3.28 9.52 -7.71
C PHE A 290 -3.63 10.39 -6.52
N TYR A 291 -4.91 10.42 -6.15
CA TYR A 291 -5.37 11.09 -4.93
C TYR A 291 -6.56 10.37 -4.28
N CYS A 292 -6.80 10.68 -3.00
CA CYS A 292 -7.99 10.25 -2.27
C CYS A 292 -8.54 11.39 -1.41
N GLY A 293 -8.90 11.14 -0.17
CA GLY A 293 -9.30 12.21 0.77
C GLY A 293 -8.12 12.99 1.31
N THR A 294 -7.06 12.29 1.73
CA THR A 294 -5.90 12.82 2.46
C THR A 294 -4.57 12.15 2.05
N GLY A 295 -4.46 11.64 0.84
CA GLY A 295 -3.21 11.09 0.28
C GLY A 295 -2.90 9.62 0.61
N TRP A 296 -3.39 9.04 1.70
CA TRP A 296 -2.99 7.71 2.18
C TRP A 296 -3.30 6.57 1.20
N ARG A 297 -4.58 6.41 0.86
CA ARG A 297 -5.05 5.37 -0.08
C ARG A 297 -4.38 5.48 -1.45
N ALA A 298 -4.08 6.72 -1.87
CA ALA A 298 -3.45 7.04 -3.15
C ALA A 298 -2.04 6.45 -3.30
N CYS A 299 -1.34 6.22 -2.18
CA CYS A 299 -0.01 5.63 -2.20
C CYS A 299 -0.04 4.15 -2.64
N VAL A 300 -1.16 3.41 -2.48
CA VAL A 300 -1.25 2.01 -2.90
C VAL A 300 -1.12 1.86 -4.42
N PRO A 301 -1.97 2.49 -5.27
CA PRO A 301 -1.79 2.41 -6.72
C PRO A 301 -0.49 3.05 -7.20
N PHE A 302 0.00 4.11 -6.54
CA PHE A 302 1.33 4.66 -6.83
C PHE A 302 2.40 3.56 -6.71
N LEU A 303 2.46 2.82 -5.59
CA LEU A 303 3.46 1.77 -5.37
C LEU A 303 3.29 0.60 -6.35
N ILE A 304 2.06 0.25 -6.74
CA ILE A 304 1.80 -0.78 -7.77
C ILE A 304 2.39 -0.36 -9.12
N CYS A 305 2.22 0.91 -9.52
CA CYS A 305 2.78 1.43 -10.75
C CYS A 305 4.30 1.63 -10.66
N TYR A 306 4.79 2.12 -9.51
CA TYR A 306 6.22 2.33 -9.26
C TYR A 306 7.04 1.05 -9.42
N GLN A 307 6.58 -0.07 -8.86
CA GLN A 307 7.31 -1.33 -8.97
C GLN A 307 7.42 -1.88 -10.41
N GLU A 308 6.51 -1.48 -11.30
CA GLU A 308 6.54 -1.85 -12.72
C GLU A 308 7.44 -0.91 -13.56
N GLY A 309 8.17 0.00 -12.91
CA GLY A 309 9.11 0.89 -13.57
C GLY A 309 8.48 2.13 -14.19
N MET A 310 7.24 2.48 -13.84
CA MET A 310 6.62 3.71 -14.33
C MET A 310 7.23 4.94 -13.65
N ASP A 311 7.59 5.95 -14.44
CA ASP A 311 8.14 7.23 -13.96
C ASP A 311 7.15 8.39 -14.13
N ASN A 312 6.11 8.21 -14.94
CA ASN A 312 5.04 9.19 -15.17
C ASN A 312 3.90 9.07 -14.14
N ILE A 313 4.26 8.92 -12.87
CA ILE A 313 3.33 8.75 -11.75
C ILE A 313 3.66 9.71 -10.61
N SER A 314 2.63 10.14 -9.89
CA SER A 314 2.78 10.95 -8.68
C SER A 314 1.60 10.77 -7.74
N VAL A 315 1.68 11.33 -6.52
CA VAL A 315 0.56 11.45 -5.60
C VAL A 315 0.21 12.93 -5.45
N TYR A 316 -1.06 13.28 -5.67
CA TYR A 316 -1.60 14.54 -5.19
C TYR A 316 -1.96 14.36 -3.71
N ASP A 317 -1.09 14.85 -2.89
CA ASP A 317 -0.97 14.53 -1.48
C ASP A 317 -2.15 15.04 -0.65
N GLY A 318 -2.51 16.32 -0.79
CA GLY A 318 -3.58 16.95 -0.03
C GLY A 318 -4.99 16.40 -0.31
N GLY A 319 -5.18 15.76 -1.47
CA GLY A 319 -6.41 15.11 -1.85
C GLY A 319 -7.64 16.03 -1.84
N TRP A 320 -8.82 15.42 -1.65
CA TRP A 320 -10.05 16.17 -1.57
C TRP A 320 -10.09 17.12 -0.36
N TYR A 321 -9.43 16.76 0.75
CA TYR A 321 -9.42 17.58 1.95
C TYR A 321 -8.78 18.93 1.68
N GLU A 322 -7.60 18.97 1.07
CA GLU A 322 -6.93 20.21 0.68
C GLU A 322 -7.75 20.96 -0.39
N TRP A 323 -8.22 20.26 -1.43
CA TRP A 323 -8.95 20.87 -2.53
C TRP A 323 -10.16 21.66 -2.05
N GLN A 324 -10.94 21.10 -1.13
CA GLN A 324 -12.16 21.71 -0.61
C GLN A 324 -11.93 22.86 0.39
N MET A 325 -10.69 23.12 0.83
CA MET A 325 -10.35 24.28 1.66
C MET A 325 -10.37 25.61 0.89
N TYR A 326 -10.28 25.57 -0.42
CA TYR A 326 -10.18 26.75 -1.27
C TYR A 326 -11.47 26.97 -2.06
N GLY A 327 -12.22 28.00 -1.69
CA GLY A 327 -13.57 28.29 -2.18
C GLY A 327 -13.70 28.42 -3.70
N ASP A 328 -12.66 28.90 -4.38
CA ASP A 328 -12.65 29.14 -5.85
C ASP A 328 -12.21 27.92 -6.66
N ASN A 329 -11.85 26.81 -6.01
CA ASN A 329 -11.47 25.61 -6.74
C ASN A 329 -12.65 25.04 -7.51
N PRO A 330 -12.44 24.71 -8.82
CA PRO A 330 -13.49 24.11 -9.64
C PRO A 330 -13.74 22.66 -9.22
N VAL A 331 -15.02 22.29 -9.21
CA VAL A 331 -15.46 20.96 -8.78
C VAL A 331 -16.54 20.40 -9.70
N GLN A 332 -16.55 19.08 -9.81
CA GLN A 332 -17.61 18.30 -10.40
C GLN A 332 -18.33 17.48 -9.32
N VAL A 333 -19.67 17.37 -9.44
CA VAL A 333 -20.52 16.58 -8.53
C VAL A 333 -21.45 15.72 -9.37
N GLY A 334 -21.38 14.42 -9.21
CA GLY A 334 -22.06 13.44 -10.02
C GLY A 334 -21.12 12.70 -10.96
N ASP A 335 -21.70 11.91 -11.86
CA ASP A 335 -20.96 11.17 -12.88
C ASP A 335 -20.61 12.12 -14.04
N PRO A 336 -19.32 12.34 -14.36
CA PRO A 336 -18.93 13.22 -15.47
C PRO A 336 -19.50 12.82 -16.83
N ASP A 337 -19.77 11.53 -17.04
CA ASP A 337 -20.36 11.01 -18.28
C ASP A 337 -21.89 11.19 -18.34
N SER A 338 -22.48 11.79 -17.31
CA SER A 338 -23.92 12.02 -17.20
C SER A 338 -24.27 13.48 -17.47
N ASP A 339 -25.37 13.73 -18.22
CA ASP A 339 -25.96 15.06 -18.41
C ASP A 339 -26.33 15.77 -17.09
N ASN A 340 -26.38 15.04 -15.99
CA ASN A 340 -26.69 15.57 -14.65
C ASN A 340 -25.44 15.90 -13.81
N CYS A 341 -24.24 15.78 -14.35
CA CYS A 341 -23.04 16.21 -13.65
C CYS A 341 -23.06 17.73 -13.44
N GLN A 342 -22.86 18.16 -12.20
CA GLN A 342 -22.83 19.58 -11.88
C GLN A 342 -21.39 20.07 -11.85
N HIS A 343 -21.14 21.18 -12.54
CA HIS A 343 -19.87 21.90 -12.52
C HIS A 343 -20.05 23.19 -11.74
N THR A 344 -19.22 23.40 -10.70
CA THR A 344 -19.37 24.53 -9.79
C THR A 344 -18.03 24.85 -9.11
N THR A 345 -18.06 25.57 -8.02
CA THR A 345 -16.88 25.82 -7.15
C THR A 345 -17.12 25.29 -5.74
N VAL A 346 -16.04 25.07 -4.99
CA VAL A 346 -16.12 24.59 -3.61
C VAL A 346 -17.03 25.46 -2.73
N SER A 347 -17.00 26.78 -2.90
CA SER A 347 -17.83 27.71 -2.11
C SER A 347 -19.34 27.52 -2.31
N GLN A 348 -19.75 26.92 -3.42
CA GLN A 348 -21.15 26.65 -3.75
C GLN A 348 -21.62 25.25 -3.31
N LEU A 349 -20.70 24.40 -2.80
CA LEU A 349 -21.05 23.07 -2.34
C LEU A 349 -21.80 23.12 -0.99
N PRO A 350 -22.80 22.26 -0.78
CA PRO A 350 -23.42 22.09 0.53
C PRO A 350 -22.42 21.58 1.56
N THR A 351 -22.65 21.94 2.85
CA THR A 351 -21.80 21.59 4.01
C THR A 351 -22.44 20.52 4.91
N ASP A 352 -23.26 19.65 4.31
CA ASP A 352 -24.00 18.58 5.01
C ASP A 352 -23.57 17.18 4.54
N LYS A 353 -22.38 17.04 3.91
CA LYS A 353 -21.89 15.84 3.28
C LYS A 353 -20.86 15.07 4.10
N ALA A 354 -20.57 15.51 5.32
CA ALA A 354 -19.75 14.74 6.24
C ALA A 354 -20.29 13.31 6.45
N ALA A 355 -19.39 12.34 6.54
CA ALA A 355 -19.78 10.98 6.88
C ALA A 355 -20.39 10.94 8.28
N LYS A 356 -21.47 10.21 8.45
CA LYS A 356 -22.05 9.94 9.78
C LYS A 356 -21.28 8.78 10.40
N ASN A 357 -20.78 9.00 11.60
CA ASN A 357 -20.14 7.97 12.43
C ASN A 357 -21.17 6.92 12.87
#